data_0a4de505c8840812a5cc5671d8460aa6
#
_entry.id   0a4de505c8840812a5cc5671d8460aa6
#
_cell.length_a   1.000
_cell.length_b   1.000
_cell.length_c   1.000
_cell.angle_alpha   90.00
_cell.angle_beta   90.00
_cell.angle_gamma   90.00
#
_symmetry.space_group_name_H-M   'P 1'
#
loop_
_entity.id
_entity.type
_entity.pdbx_description
1 polymer ?
#
loop_
_entity_poly.entity_id
_entity_poly.type
_entity_poly.pdbx_seq_one_letter_code
_entity_poly.pdbx_strand_id
1 'polypeptide(L)'
;TLSLHDALPILKDFLDMDSSQIVTMHIQSVDQNKAIKTIKHTITELDRSKIEEQKKAVRAGYDMDVLPSDLATYGRDAKALLKELQSQNERMFLVTFLVLNTGKTEQELETNVFQAVSIAQKHNCELCRLDFQQEQGLMSSLPLADCQIEIQRGLTTSSTAIFVPFTTQELFDNGKESLYYGLNALSNNLIMVDRKKLKNPNGLILGTPGSGKSFSAKREICNAFLVTDDDIIICDPEAEVRRS
;
A
#
# COMPACT_ATOMS: atom_id res chain seq x y z
N THR A 1 -1.39 5.89 15.43
CA THR A 1 -0.23 5.14 14.92
C THR A 1 -0.73 4.09 13.96
N LEU A 2 -0.47 4.27 12.65
CA LEU A 2 -0.68 3.22 11.67
C LEU A 2 0.17 2.02 12.08
N SER A 3 -0.47 0.91 12.40
CA SER A 3 0.20 -0.35 12.68
C SER A 3 0.79 -0.90 11.38
N LEU A 4 1.84 -1.73 11.52
CA LEU A 4 2.46 -2.47 10.41
C LEU A 4 1.43 -3.25 9.57
N HIS A 5 0.33 -3.69 10.19
CA HIS A 5 -0.72 -4.45 9.53
C HIS A 5 -1.72 -3.61 8.72
N ASP A 6 -1.75 -2.27 8.91
CA ASP A 6 -2.78 -1.42 8.32
C ASP A 6 -2.32 -0.69 7.05
N ALA A 7 -1.02 -0.49 6.85
CA ALA A 7 -0.50 0.32 5.75
C ALA A 7 -0.40 -0.41 4.40
N LEU A 8 -0.02 -1.68 4.38
CA LEU A 8 0.02 -2.49 3.15
C LEU A 8 -1.37 -2.71 2.54
N PRO A 9 -2.41 -3.05 3.33
CA PRO A 9 -3.76 -3.18 2.81
C PRO A 9 -4.32 -1.89 2.23
N ILE A 10 -4.01 -0.72 2.81
CA ILE A 10 -4.52 0.56 2.30
C ILE A 10 -3.99 0.89 0.90
N LEU A 11 -2.69 0.69 0.65
CA LEU A 11 -2.11 0.91 -0.68
C LEU A 11 -2.70 -0.07 -1.70
N LYS A 12 -2.87 -1.33 -1.32
CA LYS A 12 -3.49 -2.33 -2.17
C LYS A 12 -4.93 -1.93 -2.53
N ASP A 13 -5.74 -1.57 -1.53
CA ASP A 13 -7.13 -1.17 -1.75
C ASP A 13 -7.22 0.07 -2.67
N PHE A 14 -6.27 1.02 -2.59
CA PHE A 14 -6.20 2.14 -3.53
C PHE A 14 -5.81 1.68 -4.94
N LEU A 15 -4.85 0.78 -5.09
CA LEU A 15 -4.40 0.27 -6.39
C LEU A 15 -5.46 -0.64 -7.06
N ASP A 16 -6.31 -1.28 -6.28
CA ASP A 16 -7.40 -2.13 -6.75
C ASP A 16 -8.69 -1.34 -7.11
N MET A 17 -8.71 -0.01 -6.93
CA MET A 17 -9.84 0.82 -7.36
C MET A 17 -9.98 0.79 -8.89
N ASP A 18 -11.21 0.62 -9.37
CA ASP A 18 -11.55 0.67 -10.81
C ASP A 18 -11.70 2.13 -11.30
N SER A 19 -10.70 2.95 -10.98
CA SER A 19 -10.67 4.36 -11.36
C SER A 19 -9.25 4.81 -11.71
N SER A 20 -9.13 5.82 -12.57
CA SER A 20 -7.85 6.42 -12.87
C SER A 20 -7.42 7.35 -11.74
N GLN A 21 -6.39 6.97 -11.01
CA GLN A 21 -5.85 7.73 -9.89
C GLN A 21 -4.32 7.73 -9.87
N ILE A 22 -3.74 8.71 -9.22
CA ILE A 22 -2.30 8.77 -8.94
C ILE A 22 -2.11 8.82 -7.43
N VAL A 23 -1.39 7.85 -6.90
CA VAL A 23 -0.99 7.83 -5.49
C VAL A 23 0.46 8.27 -5.40
N THR A 24 0.72 9.35 -4.67
CA THR A 24 2.05 9.92 -4.51
C THR A 24 2.42 9.99 -3.04
N MET A 25 3.64 9.61 -2.73
CA MET A 25 4.19 9.72 -1.39
C MET A 25 5.50 10.49 -1.41
N HIS A 26 5.53 11.63 -0.71
CA HIS A 26 6.74 12.39 -0.48
C HIS A 26 7.34 12.00 0.86
N ILE A 27 8.62 11.61 0.84
CA ILE A 27 9.34 11.18 2.03
C ILE A 27 10.55 12.10 2.20
N GLN A 28 10.55 12.88 3.27
CA GLN A 28 11.64 13.78 3.62
C GLN A 28 12.35 13.30 4.87
N SER A 29 13.66 13.08 4.79
CA SER A 29 14.45 12.71 5.96
C SER A 29 14.62 13.91 6.92
N VAL A 30 14.50 13.64 8.22
CA VAL A 30 14.75 14.63 9.28
C VAL A 30 16.09 14.34 9.91
N ASP A 31 16.86 15.39 10.19
CA ASP A 31 18.10 15.25 10.97
C ASP A 31 17.81 14.60 12.34
N GLN A 32 18.61 13.58 12.69
CA GLN A 32 18.39 12.76 13.90
C GLN A 32 18.40 13.60 15.19
N ASN A 33 19.32 14.54 15.29
CA ASN A 33 19.45 15.39 16.47
C ASN A 33 18.27 16.35 16.59
N LYS A 34 17.81 16.89 15.44
CA LYS A 34 16.64 17.75 15.37
C LYS A 34 15.38 16.97 15.75
N ALA A 35 15.20 15.77 15.22
CA ALA A 35 14.06 14.90 15.56
C ALA A 35 14.01 14.59 17.05
N ILE A 36 15.12 14.14 17.63
CA ILE A 36 15.23 13.84 19.07
C ILE A 36 14.93 15.08 19.92
N LYS A 37 15.46 16.26 19.53
CA LYS A 37 15.22 17.51 20.25
C LYS A 37 13.76 17.91 20.22
N THR A 38 13.10 17.81 19.06
CA THR A 38 11.67 18.10 18.90
C THR A 38 10.82 17.19 19.76
N ILE A 39 11.06 15.88 19.75
CA ILE A 39 10.30 14.91 20.55
C ILE A 39 10.50 15.15 22.06
N LYS A 40 11.74 15.43 22.50
CA LYS A 40 12.00 15.79 23.90
C LYS A 40 11.22 17.04 24.32
N HIS A 41 11.15 18.05 23.45
CA HIS A 41 10.37 19.26 23.71
C HIS A 41 8.87 18.92 23.83
N THR A 42 8.34 18.14 22.91
CA THR A 42 6.93 17.68 22.96
C THR A 42 6.63 16.89 24.23
N ILE A 43 7.52 15.98 24.66
CA ILE A 43 7.36 15.26 25.93
C ILE A 43 7.30 16.23 27.12
N THR A 44 8.18 17.23 27.14
CA THR A 44 8.19 18.24 28.22
C THR A 44 6.90 19.05 28.25
N GLU A 45 6.36 19.42 27.10
CA GLU A 45 5.08 20.13 27.01
C GLU A 45 3.90 19.26 27.44
N LEU A 46 3.88 17.97 27.04
CA LEU A 46 2.86 17.01 27.47
C LEU A 46 2.93 16.78 29.00
N ASP A 47 4.11 16.62 29.56
CA ASP A 47 4.29 16.47 31.01
C ASP A 47 3.85 17.75 31.75
N ARG A 48 4.08 18.95 31.19
CA ARG A 48 3.59 20.23 31.72
C ARG A 48 2.09 20.32 31.69
N SER A 49 1.48 20.02 30.54
CA SER A 49 0.01 19.99 30.39
C SER A 49 -0.63 19.01 31.36
N LYS A 50 -0.01 17.85 31.56
CA LYS A 50 -0.44 16.85 32.53
C LYS A 50 -0.47 17.42 33.97
N ILE A 51 0.59 18.14 34.36
CA ILE A 51 0.66 18.78 35.70
C ILE A 51 -0.40 19.89 35.82
N GLU A 52 -0.68 20.64 34.77
CA GLU A 52 -1.71 21.68 34.80
C GLU A 52 -3.12 21.12 34.93
N GLU A 53 -3.42 20.02 34.22
CA GLU A 53 -4.71 19.33 34.35
C GLU A 53 -4.86 18.67 35.73
N GLN A 54 -3.83 18.08 36.29
CA GLN A 54 -3.83 17.57 37.67
C GLN A 54 -4.11 18.69 38.68
N LYS A 55 -3.47 19.83 38.53
CA LYS A 55 -3.75 21.00 39.41
C LYS A 55 -5.19 21.48 39.31
N LYS A 56 -5.77 21.46 38.09
CA LYS A 56 -7.18 21.83 37.89
C LYS A 56 -8.11 20.80 38.55
N ALA A 57 -7.85 19.51 38.39
CA ALA A 57 -8.64 18.44 39.00
C ALA A 57 -8.65 18.55 40.54
N VAL A 58 -7.48 18.73 41.15
CA VAL A 58 -7.37 18.91 42.59
C VAL A 58 -8.14 20.14 43.07
N ARG A 59 -8.07 21.27 42.35
CA ARG A 59 -8.82 22.49 42.68
C ARG A 59 -10.34 22.32 42.57
N ALA A 60 -10.77 21.40 41.69
CA ALA A 60 -12.17 21.01 41.50
C ALA A 60 -12.65 19.90 42.45
N GLY A 61 -11.79 19.44 43.37
CA GLY A 61 -12.12 18.38 44.33
C GLY A 61 -12.11 16.96 43.78
N TYR A 62 -11.52 16.76 42.61
CA TYR A 62 -11.33 15.42 42.01
C TYR A 62 -9.99 14.82 42.42
N ASP A 63 -9.90 13.48 42.35
CA ASP A 63 -8.66 12.74 42.64
C ASP A 63 -7.57 13.05 41.59
N MET A 64 -6.30 13.03 42.01
CA MET A 64 -5.13 13.32 41.18
C MET A 64 -4.99 12.34 39.99
N ASP A 65 -5.61 11.18 40.07
CA ASP A 65 -5.53 10.13 39.04
C ASP A 65 -6.52 10.30 37.87
N VAL A 66 -7.43 11.28 37.96
CA VAL A 66 -8.37 11.60 36.89
C VAL A 66 -7.68 12.48 35.85
N LEU A 67 -6.92 11.81 34.98
CA LEU A 67 -6.31 12.43 33.80
C LEU A 67 -7.12 12.14 32.56
N PRO A 68 -7.24 13.09 31.61
CA PRO A 68 -7.72 12.75 30.27
C PRO A 68 -6.90 11.60 29.69
N SER A 69 -7.58 10.53 29.28
CA SER A 69 -6.96 9.30 28.73
C SER A 69 -5.97 9.60 27.61
N ASP A 70 -6.26 10.61 26.83
CA ASP A 70 -5.49 11.02 25.65
C ASP A 70 -4.10 11.55 26.01
N LEU A 71 -3.99 12.40 27.04
CA LEU A 71 -2.71 12.94 27.51
C LEU A 71 -1.78 11.84 28.05
N ALA A 72 -2.35 10.84 28.72
CA ALA A 72 -1.58 9.71 29.23
C ALA A 72 -1.06 8.82 28.07
N THR A 73 -1.88 8.62 27.06
CA THR A 73 -1.54 7.84 25.87
C THR A 73 -0.48 8.54 25.03
N TYR A 74 -0.67 9.81 24.68
CA TYR A 74 0.29 10.60 23.90
C TYR A 74 1.65 10.71 24.61
N GLY A 75 1.67 10.88 25.93
CA GLY A 75 2.92 10.93 26.70
C GLY A 75 3.68 9.60 26.68
N ARG A 76 2.98 8.47 26.72
CA ARG A 76 3.56 7.14 26.59
C ARG A 76 4.13 6.89 25.20
N ASP A 77 3.35 7.21 24.18
CA ASP A 77 3.74 7.02 22.77
C ASP A 77 4.93 7.89 22.39
N ALA A 78 4.98 9.15 22.84
CA ALA A 78 6.13 10.03 22.62
C ALA A 78 7.41 9.52 23.30
N LYS A 79 7.31 8.94 24.51
CA LYS A 79 8.44 8.33 25.21
C LYS A 79 8.90 7.03 24.54
N ALA A 80 7.96 6.21 24.02
CA ALA A 80 8.29 5.03 23.24
C ALA A 80 9.03 5.39 21.94
N LEU A 81 8.50 6.36 21.19
CA LEU A 81 9.14 6.87 19.97
C LEU A 81 10.56 7.42 20.25
N LEU A 82 10.74 8.17 21.33
CA LEU A 82 12.07 8.65 21.72
C LEU A 82 13.05 7.50 21.96
N LYS A 83 12.59 6.44 22.64
CA LYS A 83 13.39 5.24 22.89
C LYS A 83 13.77 4.53 21.59
N GLU A 84 12.85 4.38 20.65
CA GLU A 84 13.10 3.78 19.33
C GLU A 84 14.17 4.56 18.56
N LEU A 85 14.05 5.88 18.50
CA LEU A 85 15.02 6.75 17.83
C LEU A 85 16.41 6.74 18.47
N GLN A 86 16.51 6.47 19.77
CA GLN A 86 17.79 6.45 20.49
C GLN A 86 18.45 5.07 20.53
N SER A 87 17.68 3.98 20.56
CA SER A 87 18.18 2.65 20.86
C SER A 87 18.10 1.64 19.70
N GLN A 88 17.23 1.88 18.69
CA GLN A 88 16.95 0.90 17.65
C GLN A 88 17.44 1.30 16.24
N ASN A 89 18.31 2.31 16.15
CA ASN A 89 18.81 2.83 14.88
C ASN A 89 17.70 3.33 13.93
N GLU A 90 16.51 3.62 14.48
CA GLU A 90 15.39 4.19 13.75
C GLU A 90 15.66 5.66 13.42
N ARG A 91 15.18 6.10 12.26
CA ARG A 91 15.21 7.50 11.83
C ARG A 91 13.80 8.02 11.66
N MET A 92 13.66 9.34 11.72
CA MET A 92 12.38 10.00 11.51
C MET A 92 12.30 10.58 10.11
N PHE A 93 11.15 10.40 9.48
CA PHE A 93 10.79 10.97 8.19
C PHE A 93 9.51 11.76 8.32
N LEU A 94 9.41 12.85 7.55
CA LEU A 94 8.16 13.55 7.30
C LEU A 94 7.57 13.02 6.01
N VAL A 95 6.36 12.51 6.09
CA VAL A 95 5.69 11.85 4.96
C VAL A 95 4.41 12.60 4.63
N THR A 96 4.25 12.96 3.36
CA THR A 96 3.01 13.47 2.77
C THR A 96 2.47 12.41 1.82
N PHE A 97 1.23 12.00 2.02
CA PHE A 97 0.54 11.03 1.18
C PHE A 97 -0.58 11.74 0.41
N LEU A 98 -0.56 11.66 -0.90
CA LEU A 98 -1.50 12.32 -1.80
C LEU A 98 -2.20 11.29 -2.69
N VAL A 99 -3.51 11.47 -2.88
CA VAL A 99 -4.30 10.70 -3.83
C VAL A 99 -4.97 11.68 -4.80
N LEU A 100 -4.50 11.70 -6.04
CA LEU A 100 -5.11 12.46 -7.11
C LEU A 100 -6.14 11.57 -7.82
N ASN A 101 -7.42 11.92 -7.69
CA ASN A 101 -8.51 11.26 -8.39
C ASN A 101 -8.85 12.01 -9.67
N THR A 102 -9.20 11.28 -10.72
CA THR A 102 -9.67 11.84 -11.98
C THR A 102 -11.03 11.25 -12.36
N GLY A 103 -11.80 11.97 -13.17
CA GLY A 103 -13.09 11.52 -13.68
C GLY A 103 -13.42 12.23 -14.99
N LYS A 104 -14.13 11.57 -15.89
CA LYS A 104 -14.59 12.16 -17.16
C LYS A 104 -15.74 13.14 -16.95
N THR A 105 -16.47 12.97 -15.87
CA THR A 105 -17.57 13.83 -15.44
C THR A 105 -17.41 14.18 -13.98
N GLU A 106 -18.02 15.29 -13.55
CA GLU A 106 -18.00 15.71 -12.14
C GLU A 106 -18.60 14.63 -11.23
N GLN A 107 -19.68 13.99 -11.66
CA GLN A 107 -20.32 12.92 -10.91
C GLN A 107 -19.42 11.68 -10.75
N GLU A 108 -18.68 11.31 -11.78
CA GLU A 108 -17.69 10.22 -11.73
C GLU A 108 -16.56 10.60 -10.76
N LEU A 109 -16.05 11.82 -10.84
CA LEU A 109 -15.01 12.32 -9.93
C LEU A 109 -15.44 12.27 -8.46
N GLU A 110 -16.64 12.77 -8.15
CA GLU A 110 -17.16 12.73 -6.77
C GLU A 110 -17.35 11.28 -6.28
N THR A 111 -17.76 10.35 -7.15
CA THR A 111 -17.86 8.93 -6.82
C THR A 111 -16.48 8.35 -6.49
N ASN A 112 -15.46 8.66 -7.29
CA ASN A 112 -14.09 8.19 -7.07
C ASN A 112 -13.49 8.76 -5.77
N VAL A 113 -13.73 10.05 -5.50
CA VAL A 113 -13.32 10.68 -4.24
C VAL A 113 -13.99 10.02 -3.04
N PHE A 114 -15.30 9.75 -3.12
CA PHE A 114 -16.02 9.06 -2.05
C PHE A 114 -15.48 7.65 -1.80
N GLN A 115 -15.16 6.89 -2.85
CA GLN A 115 -14.55 5.57 -2.72
C GLN A 115 -13.18 5.66 -2.05
N ALA A 116 -12.32 6.61 -2.46
CA ALA A 116 -11.01 6.83 -1.85
C ALA A 116 -11.11 7.17 -0.35
N VAL A 117 -12.04 8.04 0.02
CA VAL A 117 -12.29 8.39 1.43
C VAL A 117 -12.77 7.17 2.22
N SER A 118 -13.66 6.36 1.64
CA SER A 118 -14.18 5.15 2.27
C SER A 118 -13.07 4.10 2.52
N ILE A 119 -12.14 3.95 1.58
CA ILE A 119 -10.96 3.10 1.74
C ILE A 119 -10.10 3.59 2.91
N ALA A 120 -9.81 4.89 2.96
CA ALA A 120 -9.02 5.44 4.05
C ALA A 120 -9.68 5.23 5.41
N GLN A 121 -10.99 5.48 5.51
CA GLN A 121 -11.77 5.28 6.75
C GLN A 121 -11.77 3.81 7.21
N LYS A 122 -11.86 2.86 6.28
CA LYS A 122 -11.74 1.42 6.58
C LYS A 122 -10.42 1.09 7.29
N HIS A 123 -9.37 1.83 7.00
CA HIS A 123 -8.04 1.67 7.60
C HIS A 123 -7.73 2.70 8.71
N ASN A 124 -8.76 3.29 9.30
CA ASN A 124 -8.64 4.32 10.34
C ASN A 124 -7.75 5.52 9.93
N CYS A 125 -7.75 5.86 8.64
CA CYS A 125 -7.08 7.01 8.08
C CYS A 125 -8.10 8.05 7.63
N GLU A 126 -7.73 9.32 7.72
CA GLU A 126 -8.53 10.41 7.23
C GLU A 126 -7.87 11.03 6.00
N LEU A 127 -8.63 11.14 4.91
CA LEU A 127 -8.23 11.93 3.73
C LEU A 127 -8.90 13.28 3.79
N CYS A 128 -8.06 14.32 3.80
CA CYS A 128 -8.52 15.71 3.72
C CYS A 128 -8.56 16.16 2.26
N ARG A 129 -9.68 16.72 1.82
CA ARG A 129 -9.77 17.35 0.51
C ARG A 129 -8.94 18.65 0.51
N LEU A 130 -8.14 18.85 -0.53
CA LEU A 130 -7.30 20.05 -0.68
C LEU A 130 -8.12 21.19 -1.32
N ASP A 131 -9.06 21.74 -0.57
CA ASP A 131 -9.86 22.87 -1.04
C ASP A 131 -8.99 24.13 -1.13
N PHE A 132 -9.07 24.84 -2.25
CA PHE A 132 -8.25 26.01 -2.60
C PHE A 132 -6.74 25.76 -2.69
N GLN A 133 -6.31 24.50 -2.70
CA GLN A 133 -4.91 24.06 -2.89
C GLN A 133 -4.78 23.02 -4.02
N GLN A 134 -5.72 23.04 -4.96
CA GLN A 134 -5.78 22.06 -6.06
C GLN A 134 -4.53 22.13 -6.96
N GLU A 135 -4.04 23.35 -7.24
CA GLU A 135 -2.84 23.57 -8.03
C GLU A 135 -1.60 22.97 -7.34
N GLN A 136 -1.41 23.32 -6.04
CA GLN A 136 -0.32 22.78 -5.24
C GLN A 136 -0.41 21.25 -5.10
N GLY A 137 -1.63 20.73 -4.93
CA GLY A 137 -1.90 19.29 -4.89
C GLY A 137 -1.55 18.60 -6.18
N LEU A 138 -1.93 19.16 -7.33
CA LEU A 138 -1.59 18.63 -8.66
C LEU A 138 -0.07 18.64 -8.87
N MET A 139 0.60 19.78 -8.63
CA MET A 139 2.05 19.89 -8.80
C MET A 139 2.80 18.91 -7.91
N SER A 140 2.34 18.72 -6.66
CA SER A 140 2.91 17.75 -5.74
C SER A 140 2.62 16.29 -6.14
N SER A 141 1.59 16.04 -6.93
CA SER A 141 1.27 14.69 -7.41
C SER A 141 2.07 14.28 -8.65
N LEU A 142 2.70 15.23 -9.34
CA LEU A 142 3.55 14.95 -10.50
C LEU A 142 4.95 14.50 -10.04
N PRO A 143 5.68 13.69 -10.86
CA PRO A 143 7.01 13.18 -10.51
C PRO A 143 8.11 14.25 -10.67
N LEU A 144 7.90 15.44 -10.09
CA LEU A 144 8.81 16.58 -10.13
C LEU A 144 9.70 16.67 -8.89
N ALA A 145 9.52 15.77 -7.92
CA ALA A 145 10.21 15.75 -6.62
C ALA A 145 10.00 17.06 -5.80
N ASP A 146 8.92 17.80 -6.06
CA ASP A 146 8.53 19.01 -5.35
C ASP A 146 7.22 18.78 -4.59
N CYS A 147 7.22 19.03 -3.28
CA CYS A 147 6.04 18.92 -2.43
C CYS A 147 5.64 20.29 -1.91
N GLN A 148 4.54 20.83 -2.43
CA GLN A 148 4.01 22.13 -2.06
C GLN A 148 2.92 22.03 -0.96
N ILE A 149 2.66 20.81 -0.46
CA ILE A 149 1.66 20.55 0.58
C ILE A 149 2.35 20.43 1.92
N GLU A 150 1.90 21.23 2.90
CA GLU A 150 2.48 21.27 4.25
C GLU A 150 1.93 20.19 5.19
N ILE A 151 0.91 19.42 4.77
CA ILE A 151 0.35 18.33 5.57
C ILE A 151 1.35 17.18 5.61
N GLN A 152 2.04 17.04 6.74
CA GLN A 152 3.09 16.06 6.93
C GLN A 152 2.85 15.19 8.17
N ARG A 153 3.15 13.91 8.06
CA ARG A 153 3.10 12.96 9.17
C ARG A 153 4.52 12.49 9.50
N GLY A 154 4.88 12.57 10.78
CA GLY A 154 6.14 11.98 11.25
C GLY A 154 6.03 10.46 11.34
N LEU A 155 6.88 9.74 10.63
CA LEU A 155 6.96 8.28 10.64
C LEU A 155 8.40 7.83 10.92
N THR A 156 8.57 6.66 11.55
CA THR A 156 9.87 6.03 11.74
C THR A 156 10.30 5.26 10.48
N THR A 157 11.55 4.81 10.41
CA THR A 157 12.06 3.98 9.30
C THR A 157 11.18 2.75 9.09
N SER A 158 10.88 2.01 10.15
CA SER A 158 10.05 0.82 10.08
C SER A 158 8.65 1.12 9.55
N SER A 159 8.01 2.17 10.05
CA SER A 159 6.68 2.59 9.60
C SER A 159 6.68 3.08 8.15
N THR A 160 7.75 3.76 7.71
CA THR A 160 7.87 4.26 6.33
C THR A 160 8.15 3.12 5.35
N ALA A 161 8.95 2.12 5.75
CA ALA A 161 9.30 0.98 4.91
C ALA A 161 8.08 0.11 4.51
N ILE A 162 7.01 0.15 5.30
CA ILE A 162 5.77 -0.58 5.01
C ILE A 162 5.08 -0.05 3.74
N PHE A 163 5.23 1.25 3.45
CA PHE A 163 4.62 1.85 2.26
C PHE A 163 5.33 1.50 0.95
N VAL A 164 6.39 0.69 0.98
CA VAL A 164 6.96 0.15 -0.26
C VAL A 164 5.93 -0.82 -0.86
N PRO A 165 5.37 -0.51 -2.05
CA PRO A 165 4.29 -1.30 -2.64
C PRO A 165 4.85 -2.62 -3.21
N PHE A 166 5.22 -3.56 -2.36
CA PHE A 166 5.45 -4.94 -2.77
C PHE A 166 4.09 -5.59 -3.07
N THR A 167 3.48 -5.15 -4.16
CA THR A 167 2.27 -5.81 -4.65
C THR A 167 2.67 -7.00 -5.50
N THR A 168 1.98 -8.12 -5.31
CA THR A 168 2.04 -9.23 -6.24
C THR A 168 1.50 -8.78 -7.58
N GLN A 169 2.27 -9.01 -8.63
CA GLN A 169 1.76 -8.80 -9.97
C GLN A 169 0.65 -9.84 -10.22
N GLU A 170 -0.57 -9.36 -10.39
CA GLU A 170 -1.70 -10.19 -10.78
C GLU A 170 -1.72 -10.30 -12.30
N LEU A 171 -1.78 -11.54 -12.79
CA LEU A 171 -1.90 -11.85 -14.21
C LEU A 171 -3.29 -12.43 -14.43
N PHE A 172 -4.27 -11.57 -14.62
CA PHE A 172 -5.64 -11.97 -14.87
C PHE A 172 -6.20 -11.29 -16.11
N ASP A 173 -6.43 -12.07 -17.15
CA ASP A 173 -7.11 -11.66 -18.36
C ASP A 173 -8.41 -12.46 -18.48
N ASN A 174 -9.54 -11.79 -18.54
CA ASN A 174 -10.87 -12.41 -18.67
C ASN A 174 -11.32 -12.57 -20.12
N GLY A 175 -10.40 -12.53 -21.08
CA GLY A 175 -10.67 -12.77 -22.49
C GLY A 175 -11.25 -14.17 -22.75
N LYS A 176 -12.04 -14.33 -23.83
CA LYS A 176 -12.64 -15.63 -24.19
C LYS A 176 -11.60 -16.71 -24.48
N GLU A 177 -10.39 -16.34 -24.89
CA GLU A 177 -9.29 -17.23 -25.24
C GLU A 177 -8.20 -17.27 -24.18
N SER A 178 -8.48 -16.77 -22.97
CA SER A 178 -7.53 -16.79 -21.85
C SER A 178 -7.36 -18.20 -21.30
N LEU A 179 -6.12 -18.64 -21.20
CA LEU A 179 -5.75 -19.94 -20.66
C LEU A 179 -5.44 -19.85 -19.18
N TYR A 180 -5.85 -20.86 -18.41
CA TYR A 180 -5.53 -20.99 -16.99
C TYR A 180 -4.15 -21.59 -16.79
N TYR A 181 -3.28 -20.89 -16.09
CA TYR A 181 -1.91 -21.33 -15.77
C TYR A 181 -1.71 -21.83 -14.34
N GLY A 182 -2.49 -21.35 -13.39
CA GLY A 182 -2.38 -21.77 -11.99
C GLY A 182 -2.94 -20.73 -11.02
N LEU A 183 -2.49 -20.84 -9.78
CA LEU A 183 -2.75 -19.87 -8.73
C LEU A 183 -1.48 -19.09 -8.41
N ASN A 184 -1.60 -17.80 -8.16
CA ASN A 184 -0.51 -16.99 -7.66
C ASN A 184 -0.11 -17.49 -6.25
N ALA A 185 1.15 -17.79 -6.04
CA ALA A 185 1.65 -18.37 -4.80
C ALA A 185 1.48 -17.47 -3.57
N LEU A 186 1.35 -16.15 -3.77
CA LEU A 186 1.22 -15.17 -2.68
C LEU A 186 -0.23 -14.74 -2.45
N SER A 187 -0.97 -14.43 -3.51
CA SER A 187 -2.35 -13.93 -3.41
C SER A 187 -3.42 -15.02 -3.49
N ASN A 188 -3.07 -16.22 -3.95
CA ASN A 188 -4.00 -17.32 -4.25
C ASN A 188 -5.01 -16.99 -5.37
N ASN A 189 -4.81 -15.89 -6.10
CA ASN A 189 -5.65 -15.52 -7.22
C ASN A 189 -5.34 -16.34 -8.46
N LEU A 190 -6.33 -16.48 -9.36
CA LEU A 190 -6.17 -17.18 -10.62
C LEU A 190 -5.18 -16.46 -11.53
N ILE A 191 -4.27 -17.22 -12.14
CA ILE A 191 -3.41 -16.75 -13.23
C ILE A 191 -4.05 -17.18 -14.54
N MET A 192 -4.55 -16.19 -15.28
CA MET A 192 -5.16 -16.38 -16.59
C MET A 192 -4.55 -15.41 -17.60
N VAL A 193 -4.13 -15.91 -18.74
CA VAL A 193 -3.44 -15.11 -19.77
C VAL A 193 -3.93 -15.47 -21.16
N ASP A 194 -4.30 -14.45 -21.93
CA ASP A 194 -4.50 -14.55 -23.35
C ASP A 194 -3.18 -14.27 -24.07
N ARG A 195 -2.50 -15.34 -24.50
CA ARG A 195 -1.18 -15.22 -25.14
C ARG A 195 -1.20 -14.48 -26.46
N LYS A 196 -2.34 -14.46 -27.17
CA LYS A 196 -2.47 -13.76 -28.45
C LYS A 196 -2.38 -12.25 -28.30
N LYS A 197 -2.68 -11.72 -27.10
CA LYS A 197 -2.56 -10.29 -26.78
C LYS A 197 -1.12 -9.87 -26.42
N LEU A 198 -0.23 -10.82 -26.16
CA LEU A 198 1.16 -10.52 -25.83
C LEU A 198 1.95 -10.11 -27.09
N LYS A 199 2.89 -9.18 -26.96
CA LYS A 199 3.82 -8.82 -28.04
C LYS A 199 4.61 -10.01 -28.55
N ASN A 200 4.91 -10.97 -27.69
CA ASN A 200 5.61 -12.20 -27.99
C ASN A 200 4.88 -13.37 -27.31
N PRO A 201 4.09 -14.16 -28.05
CA PRO A 201 3.31 -15.26 -27.50
C PRO A 201 4.13 -16.52 -27.22
N ASN A 202 5.44 -16.52 -27.50
CA ASN A 202 6.30 -17.67 -27.28
C ASN A 202 6.40 -18.02 -25.78
N GLY A 203 6.37 -19.30 -25.46
CA GLY A 203 6.53 -19.80 -24.09
C GLY A 203 7.66 -20.80 -24.00
N LEU A 204 8.30 -20.88 -22.84
CA LEU A 204 9.36 -21.85 -22.54
C LEU A 204 9.04 -22.52 -21.19
N ILE A 205 8.98 -23.85 -21.19
CA ILE A 205 8.75 -24.65 -20.00
C ILE A 205 10.07 -25.30 -19.58
N LEU A 206 10.63 -24.87 -18.47
CA LEU A 206 11.89 -25.36 -17.91
C LEU A 206 11.64 -26.09 -16.59
N GLY A 207 12.43 -27.13 -16.35
CA GLY A 207 12.39 -27.87 -15.10
C GLY A 207 13.35 -29.10 -15.13
N THR A 208 13.65 -29.61 -13.96
CA THR A 208 14.43 -30.82 -13.79
C THR A 208 13.64 -32.07 -14.25
N PRO A 209 14.29 -33.21 -14.55
CA PRO A 209 13.58 -34.45 -14.81
C PRO A 209 12.62 -34.80 -13.67
N GLY A 210 11.40 -35.22 -14.01
CA GLY A 210 10.36 -35.55 -13.02
C GLY A 210 9.58 -34.35 -12.45
N SER A 211 9.89 -33.11 -12.84
CA SER A 211 9.19 -31.89 -12.34
C SER A 211 7.79 -31.63 -12.93
N GLY A 212 7.32 -32.50 -13.83
CA GLY A 212 5.99 -32.35 -14.44
C GLY A 212 5.94 -31.49 -15.71
N LYS A 213 7.07 -31.19 -16.38
CA LYS A 213 7.12 -30.40 -17.62
C LYS A 213 6.17 -30.93 -18.70
N SER A 214 6.27 -32.21 -19.01
CA SER A 214 5.43 -32.86 -20.05
C SER A 214 3.96 -32.83 -19.67
N PHE A 215 3.62 -32.96 -18.40
CA PHE A 215 2.25 -32.82 -17.91
C PHE A 215 1.74 -31.40 -18.09
N SER A 216 2.52 -30.39 -17.74
CA SER A 216 2.15 -28.98 -17.92
C SER A 216 1.95 -28.63 -19.39
N ALA A 217 2.83 -29.12 -20.29
CA ALA A 217 2.69 -28.90 -21.72
C ALA A 217 1.41 -29.57 -22.27
N LYS A 218 1.13 -30.82 -21.89
CA LYS A 218 -0.11 -31.52 -22.28
C LYS A 218 -1.35 -30.78 -21.80
N ARG A 219 -1.35 -30.30 -20.56
CA ARG A 219 -2.46 -29.51 -20.02
C ARG A 219 -2.68 -28.22 -20.80
N GLU A 220 -1.61 -27.50 -21.18
CA GLU A 220 -1.72 -26.29 -21.99
C GLU A 220 -2.29 -26.59 -23.39
N ILE A 221 -1.82 -27.66 -24.03
CA ILE A 221 -2.34 -28.12 -25.33
C ILE A 221 -3.83 -28.45 -25.24
N CYS A 222 -4.25 -29.21 -24.23
CA CYS A 222 -5.66 -29.56 -24.03
C CYS A 222 -6.51 -28.31 -23.78
N ASN A 223 -6.04 -27.38 -22.95
CA ASN A 223 -6.76 -26.14 -22.67
C ASN A 223 -6.86 -25.27 -23.93
N ALA A 224 -5.80 -25.13 -24.71
CA ALA A 224 -5.83 -24.39 -25.97
C ALA A 224 -6.85 -25.02 -26.95
N PHE A 225 -6.85 -26.34 -27.09
CA PHE A 225 -7.79 -27.07 -27.95
C PHE A 225 -9.26 -26.87 -27.54
N LEU A 226 -9.54 -26.81 -26.24
CA LEU A 226 -10.90 -26.66 -25.72
C LEU A 226 -11.42 -25.20 -25.74
N VAL A 227 -10.52 -24.23 -25.68
CA VAL A 227 -10.88 -22.81 -25.47
C VAL A 227 -10.72 -21.98 -26.75
N THR A 228 -9.86 -22.42 -27.68
CA THR A 228 -9.58 -21.68 -28.92
C THR A 228 -9.98 -22.49 -30.15
N ASP A 229 -10.19 -21.81 -31.27
CA ASP A 229 -10.43 -22.42 -32.58
C ASP A 229 -9.12 -22.56 -33.39
N ASP A 230 -7.95 -22.55 -32.72
CA ASP A 230 -6.65 -22.60 -33.37
C ASP A 230 -6.24 -24.02 -33.77
N ASP A 231 -5.51 -24.13 -34.88
CA ASP A 231 -4.83 -25.36 -35.25
C ASP A 231 -3.63 -25.61 -34.34
N ILE A 232 -3.53 -26.84 -33.82
CA ILE A 232 -2.44 -27.22 -32.92
C ILE A 232 -1.46 -28.18 -33.66
N ILE A 233 -0.22 -27.74 -33.82
CA ILE A 233 0.86 -28.50 -34.42
C ILE A 233 1.84 -28.91 -33.33
N ILE A 234 2.05 -30.23 -33.17
CA ILE A 234 2.94 -30.80 -32.15
C ILE A 234 4.13 -31.49 -32.83
N CYS A 235 5.33 -31.03 -32.48
CA CYS A 235 6.57 -31.72 -32.82
C CYS A 235 7.13 -32.39 -31.55
N ASP A 236 6.95 -33.69 -31.43
CA ASP A 236 7.30 -34.48 -30.25
C ASP A 236 8.27 -35.64 -30.64
N PRO A 237 9.59 -35.41 -30.62
CA PRO A 237 10.58 -36.40 -31.03
C PRO A 237 10.59 -37.67 -30.16
N GLU A 238 10.21 -37.55 -28.89
CA GLU A 238 10.23 -38.64 -27.91
C GLU A 238 8.88 -39.35 -27.78
N ALA A 239 7.88 -38.89 -28.51
CA ALA A 239 6.51 -39.43 -28.51
C ALA A 239 5.86 -39.54 -27.11
N GLU A 240 6.19 -38.62 -26.21
CA GLU A 240 5.65 -38.57 -24.85
C GLU A 240 4.17 -38.14 -24.82
N VAL A 241 3.74 -37.32 -25.79
CA VAL A 241 2.36 -36.81 -25.87
C VAL A 241 1.38 -37.92 -26.25
N ARG A 242 1.80 -38.93 -27.01
CA ARG A 242 0.95 -40.04 -27.42
C ARG A 242 0.67 -41.09 -26.33
N ARG A 243 1.42 -41.08 -25.23
CA ARG A 243 1.34 -42.12 -24.17
C ARG A 243 0.39 -41.76 -23.01
N SER A 244 -0.49 -40.78 -23.19
CA SER A 244 -1.47 -40.39 -22.16
C SER A 244 -2.90 -40.57 -22.62
#